data_c45c308379dc282576f983023c066687
#
_entry.id   c45c308379dc282576f983023c066687
#
_cell.length_a   1.000
_cell.length_b   1.000
_cell.length_c   1.000
_cell.angle_alpha   90.00
_cell.angle_beta   90.00
_cell.angle_gamma   90.00
#
_symmetry.space_group_name_H-M   'P 1'
#
loop_
_entity.id
_entity.type
_entity.pdbx_description
1 polymer ?
#
loop_
_entity_poly.entity_id
_entity_poly.type
_entity_poly.pdbx_seq_one_letter_code
_entity_poly.pdbx_strand_id
1 'polypeptide(L)'
;MRLGQQKQLDMDDIWPLRREHQSEVVASRFTKLYTSSRSIPRAFFATFGWRFAITGVGFLITTLVPLFGPVALNHVVSELTSDTFSLRDISTWVGVLFGTQVLDAFVNNYANFESELIAIEFVGCLKSLLYEKTMRLSAQARMEKSTGDITNMYTSDSDSLLMAAYFVHQLWLLPLQIVIISIMLFNVLNVAAFAGIGVIVLMLVLNQFVSKRMFGLQRVYRNSKDDRMKKVTEVFKAINIVKFNAWEEKFTERIEEARAKELKDLLWFRVYTSISIVLMWGMPVFISMVSFGMYSVVLKRELTPATVFTSIALFQMVQGPLRFITDIITMMIQSKVALERVSAFMEMSEIQRDNVLTIDAPCAEEYIKQNVVVAVENANFGWDDESTLLREVNLKVKTGDFLVVHGTVGCGKSSLCSALLGEMVKHDGSVYVGGRVAYCSQQAWIPEHDCA
;
A
#
# COMPACT_ATOMS: atom_id res chain seq x y z
N MET A 1 -21.41 -17.82 5.95
CA MET A 1 -21.84 -17.24 7.23
C MET A 1 -22.31 -18.28 8.25
N ARG A 2 -23.30 -19.13 7.97
CA ARG A 2 -23.76 -20.16 8.95
C ARG A 2 -22.66 -21.13 9.39
N LEU A 3 -21.81 -21.56 8.46
CA LEU A 3 -20.69 -22.47 8.75
C LEU A 3 -19.64 -21.81 9.67
N GLY A 4 -19.29 -20.53 9.43
CA GLY A 4 -18.34 -19.78 10.24
C GLY A 4 -18.83 -19.40 11.65
N GLN A 5 -20.16 -19.54 11.92
CA GLN A 5 -20.71 -19.45 13.27
C GLN A 5 -20.55 -20.75 14.06
N GLN A 6 -20.37 -21.87 13.38
CA GLN A 6 -20.32 -23.22 13.98
C GLN A 6 -18.89 -23.75 14.16
N LYS A 7 -17.98 -23.37 13.27
CA LYS A 7 -16.57 -23.78 13.32
C LYS A 7 -15.65 -22.67 12.76
N GLN A 8 -14.37 -22.75 13.08
CA GLN A 8 -13.35 -21.98 12.38
C GLN A 8 -13.31 -22.44 10.91
N LEU A 9 -13.33 -21.48 9.97
CA LEU A 9 -13.32 -21.78 8.54
C LEU A 9 -11.91 -22.17 8.11
N ASP A 10 -11.78 -23.29 7.44
CA ASP A 10 -10.57 -23.74 6.74
C ASP A 10 -10.61 -23.28 5.27
N MET A 11 -9.46 -23.36 4.58
CA MET A 11 -9.37 -22.98 3.16
C MET A 11 -10.33 -23.76 2.26
N ASP A 12 -10.63 -25.02 2.60
CA ASP A 12 -11.55 -25.88 1.87
C ASP A 12 -13.03 -25.48 2.06
N ASP A 13 -13.34 -24.70 3.08
CA ASP A 13 -14.70 -24.20 3.34
C ASP A 13 -15.01 -22.91 2.54
N ILE A 14 -13.99 -22.32 1.90
CA ILE A 14 -14.11 -21.09 1.11
C ILE A 14 -14.39 -21.45 -0.35
N TRP A 15 -15.28 -20.68 -0.98
CA TRP A 15 -15.57 -20.86 -2.39
C TRP A 15 -14.31 -20.69 -3.25
N PRO A 16 -14.09 -21.58 -4.25
CA PRO A 16 -12.96 -21.42 -5.14
C PRO A 16 -13.05 -20.10 -5.92
N LEU A 17 -11.92 -19.44 -6.05
CA LEU A 17 -11.83 -18.19 -6.80
C LEU A 17 -12.20 -18.43 -8.26
N ARG A 18 -13.02 -17.56 -8.85
CA ARG A 18 -13.36 -17.65 -10.28
C ARG A 18 -12.08 -17.61 -11.13
N ARG A 19 -12.06 -18.41 -12.19
CA ARG A 19 -10.89 -18.57 -13.07
C ARG A 19 -10.34 -17.25 -13.62
N GLU A 20 -11.24 -16.30 -13.90
CA GLU A 20 -10.91 -14.96 -14.40
C GLU A 20 -10.16 -14.08 -13.38
N HIS A 21 -10.27 -14.36 -12.07
CA HIS A 21 -9.63 -13.65 -10.99
C HIS A 21 -8.41 -14.39 -10.40
N GLN A 22 -8.08 -15.57 -10.93
CA GLN A 22 -6.89 -16.29 -10.50
C GLN A 22 -5.64 -15.52 -10.90
N SER A 23 -4.71 -15.38 -9.95
CA SER A 23 -3.48 -14.61 -10.14
C SER A 23 -2.67 -15.05 -11.35
N GLU A 24 -2.64 -16.35 -11.66
CA GLU A 24 -1.95 -16.90 -12.82
C GLU A 24 -2.50 -16.34 -14.15
N VAL A 25 -3.83 -16.26 -14.30
CA VAL A 25 -4.48 -15.76 -15.51
C VAL A 25 -4.28 -14.25 -15.67
N VAL A 26 -4.53 -13.50 -14.58
CA VAL A 26 -4.41 -12.03 -14.61
C VAL A 26 -2.96 -11.61 -14.75
N ALA A 27 -2.03 -12.24 -14.00
CA ALA A 27 -0.62 -11.94 -14.07
C ALA A 27 -0.02 -12.23 -15.44
N SER A 28 -0.37 -13.34 -16.09
CA SER A 28 0.13 -13.64 -17.43
C SER A 28 -0.24 -12.57 -18.47
N ARG A 29 -1.45 -12.02 -18.39
CA ARG A 29 -1.92 -10.91 -19.24
C ARG A 29 -1.19 -9.62 -18.91
N PHE A 30 -1.07 -9.30 -17.63
CA PHE A 30 -0.39 -8.10 -17.15
C PHE A 30 1.10 -8.10 -17.52
N THR A 31 1.80 -9.23 -17.32
CA THR A 31 3.21 -9.42 -17.66
C THR A 31 3.49 -9.20 -19.14
N LYS A 32 2.63 -9.72 -20.03
CA LYS A 32 2.76 -9.47 -21.49
C LYS A 32 2.68 -7.98 -21.82
N LEU A 33 1.72 -7.27 -21.24
CA LEU A 33 1.53 -5.84 -21.46
C LEU A 33 2.66 -5.02 -20.81
N TYR A 34 3.14 -5.42 -19.64
CA TYR A 34 4.29 -4.80 -19.00
C TYR A 34 5.57 -4.98 -19.84
N THR A 35 5.85 -6.18 -20.34
CA THR A 35 7.03 -6.46 -21.18
C THR A 35 7.03 -5.60 -22.45
N SER A 36 5.85 -5.35 -23.03
CA SER A 36 5.71 -4.46 -24.20
C SER A 36 5.89 -2.97 -23.88
N SER A 37 5.34 -2.50 -22.76
CA SER A 37 5.30 -1.06 -22.41
C SER A 37 6.43 -0.60 -21.52
N ARG A 38 7.06 -1.53 -20.78
CA ARG A 38 8.03 -1.30 -19.69
C ARG A 38 7.59 -0.24 -18.67
N SER A 39 6.27 -0.10 -18.48
CA SER A 39 5.68 0.89 -17.60
C SER A 39 4.51 0.29 -16.83
N ILE A 40 4.61 0.24 -15.49
CA ILE A 40 3.57 -0.31 -14.62
C ILE A 40 2.23 0.42 -14.80
N PRO A 41 2.16 1.78 -14.80
CA PRO A 41 0.89 2.48 -15.02
C PRO A 41 0.25 2.19 -16.38
N ARG A 42 1.05 2.10 -17.46
CA ARG A 42 0.51 1.76 -18.79
C ARG A 42 -0.06 0.34 -18.82
N ALA A 43 0.64 -0.62 -18.22
CA ALA A 43 0.16 -1.99 -18.10
C ALA A 43 -1.13 -2.06 -17.27
N PHE A 44 -1.24 -1.28 -16.19
CA PHE A 44 -2.44 -1.17 -15.37
C PHE A 44 -3.64 -0.71 -16.20
N PHE A 45 -3.55 0.44 -16.88
CA PHE A 45 -4.65 0.95 -17.69
C PHE A 45 -4.97 0.06 -18.90
N ALA A 46 -3.99 -0.63 -19.48
CA ALA A 46 -4.25 -1.57 -20.58
C ALA A 46 -4.96 -2.85 -20.09
N THR A 47 -4.73 -3.28 -18.84
CA THR A 47 -5.34 -4.49 -18.29
C THR A 47 -6.72 -4.21 -17.69
N PHE A 48 -6.84 -3.15 -16.89
CA PHE A 48 -8.00 -2.86 -16.05
C PHE A 48 -8.82 -1.64 -16.52
N GLY A 49 -8.35 -0.89 -17.51
CA GLY A 49 -8.86 0.45 -17.85
C GLY A 49 -10.36 0.53 -18.07
N TRP A 50 -11.00 -0.47 -18.70
CA TRP A 50 -12.45 -0.49 -18.90
C TRP A 50 -13.22 -0.67 -17.58
N ARG A 51 -12.83 -1.65 -16.77
CA ARG A 51 -13.43 -1.88 -15.44
C ARG A 51 -13.22 -0.66 -14.55
N PHE A 52 -12.01 -0.10 -14.57
CA PHE A 52 -11.63 1.11 -13.85
C PHE A 52 -12.47 2.33 -14.28
N ALA A 53 -12.76 2.51 -15.57
CA ALA A 53 -13.63 3.59 -16.03
C ALA A 53 -15.09 3.42 -15.54
N ILE A 54 -15.62 2.20 -15.55
CA ILE A 54 -16.97 1.91 -15.03
C ILE A 54 -17.05 2.22 -13.52
N THR A 55 -16.04 1.82 -12.74
CA THR A 55 -15.99 2.15 -11.31
C THR A 55 -15.92 3.65 -11.08
N GLY A 56 -15.18 4.38 -11.92
CA GLY A 56 -15.13 5.85 -11.90
C GLY A 56 -16.50 6.50 -12.13
N VAL A 57 -17.28 5.99 -13.08
CA VAL A 57 -18.67 6.45 -13.31
C VAL A 57 -19.56 6.10 -12.12
N GLY A 58 -19.40 4.89 -11.56
CA GLY A 58 -20.11 4.48 -10.33
C GLY A 58 -19.85 5.44 -9.18
N PHE A 59 -18.59 5.76 -8.90
CA PHE A 59 -18.21 6.72 -7.86
C PHE A 59 -18.68 8.16 -8.17
N LEU A 60 -18.75 8.57 -9.43
CA LEU A 60 -19.34 9.85 -9.79
C LEU A 60 -20.82 9.89 -9.41
N ILE A 61 -21.58 8.85 -9.74
CA ILE A 61 -22.99 8.74 -9.38
C ILE A 61 -23.16 8.81 -7.87
N THR A 62 -22.39 8.03 -7.09
CA THR A 62 -22.46 8.03 -5.63
C THR A 62 -21.95 9.32 -4.99
N THR A 63 -21.19 10.14 -5.71
CA THR A 63 -20.83 11.49 -5.27
C THR A 63 -21.95 12.49 -5.52
N LEU A 64 -22.70 12.36 -6.62
CA LEU A 64 -23.74 13.30 -7.02
C LEU A 64 -25.10 13.02 -6.39
N VAL A 65 -25.49 11.75 -6.28
CA VAL A 65 -26.82 11.33 -5.79
C VAL A 65 -27.11 11.80 -4.35
N PRO A 66 -26.18 11.71 -3.37
CA PRO A 66 -26.42 12.20 -2.03
C PRO A 66 -26.63 13.73 -1.95
N LEU A 67 -26.11 14.51 -2.93
CA LEU A 67 -26.31 15.96 -3.01
C LEU A 67 -27.76 16.35 -3.24
N PHE A 68 -28.58 15.41 -3.67
CA PHE A 68 -30.03 15.60 -3.77
C PHE A 68 -30.71 15.71 -2.39
N GLY A 69 -30.11 15.12 -1.35
CA GLY A 69 -30.65 15.14 0.02
C GLY A 69 -30.97 16.54 0.56
N PRO A 70 -29.99 17.48 0.57
CA PRO A 70 -30.25 18.88 0.96
C PRO A 70 -31.30 19.59 0.11
N VAL A 71 -31.43 19.27 -1.18
CA VAL A 71 -32.46 19.84 -2.07
C VAL A 71 -33.86 19.35 -1.65
N ALA A 72 -33.99 18.04 -1.46
CA ALA A 72 -35.24 17.45 -0.99
C ALA A 72 -35.62 17.98 0.41
N LEU A 73 -34.64 18.09 1.32
CA LEU A 73 -34.84 18.65 2.65
C LEU A 73 -35.35 20.09 2.59
N ASN A 74 -34.78 20.92 1.72
CA ASN A 74 -35.25 22.29 1.54
C ASN A 74 -36.71 22.34 1.09
N HIS A 75 -37.10 21.57 0.10
CA HIS A 75 -38.46 21.50 -0.38
C HIS A 75 -39.45 21.01 0.70
N VAL A 76 -39.11 19.91 1.37
CA VAL A 76 -39.99 19.33 2.43
C VAL A 76 -40.19 20.32 3.58
N VAL A 77 -39.10 20.97 4.05
CA VAL A 77 -39.24 21.93 5.15
C VAL A 77 -39.96 23.20 4.71
N SER A 78 -39.78 23.65 3.48
CA SER A 78 -40.49 24.80 2.91
C SER A 78 -41.99 24.54 2.81
N GLU A 79 -42.39 23.37 2.33
CA GLU A 79 -43.79 22.96 2.28
C GLU A 79 -44.44 22.82 3.68
N LEU A 80 -43.70 22.28 4.65
CA LEU A 80 -44.17 22.16 6.04
C LEU A 80 -44.40 23.52 6.71
N THR A 81 -43.71 24.57 6.27
CA THR A 81 -43.81 25.94 6.81
C THR A 81 -44.73 26.83 5.97
N SER A 82 -45.29 26.31 4.85
CA SER A 82 -46.26 27.05 3.99
C SER A 82 -47.69 26.95 4.52
N ASP A 83 -48.48 27.97 4.26
CA ASP A 83 -49.89 27.99 4.59
C ASP A 83 -50.73 26.99 3.76
N THR A 84 -50.16 26.49 2.65
CA THR A 84 -50.79 25.53 1.71
C THR A 84 -50.10 24.17 1.82
N PHE A 85 -50.30 23.48 2.94
CA PHE A 85 -49.71 22.18 3.21
C PHE A 85 -50.23 21.10 2.26
N SER A 86 -49.34 20.49 1.47
CA SER A 86 -49.65 19.38 0.57
C SER A 86 -48.97 18.08 1.00
N LEU A 87 -49.71 17.18 1.60
CA LEU A 87 -49.19 15.86 2.01
C LEU A 87 -48.68 15.04 0.83
N ARG A 88 -49.30 15.23 -0.35
CA ARG A 88 -48.91 14.53 -1.58
C ARG A 88 -47.49 14.93 -2.04
N ASP A 89 -47.21 16.24 -2.02
CA ASP A 89 -45.90 16.73 -2.48
C ASP A 89 -44.79 16.31 -1.54
N ILE A 90 -45.02 16.41 -0.20
CA ILE A 90 -44.08 15.93 0.79
C ILE A 90 -43.81 14.43 0.61
N SER A 91 -44.86 13.60 0.47
CA SER A 91 -44.69 12.15 0.30
C SER A 91 -43.92 11.81 -0.98
N THR A 92 -44.13 12.59 -2.06
CA THR A 92 -43.38 12.42 -3.31
C THR A 92 -41.87 12.72 -3.13
N TRP A 93 -41.56 13.84 -2.49
CA TRP A 93 -40.14 14.20 -2.23
C TRP A 93 -39.44 13.20 -1.29
N VAL A 94 -40.15 12.74 -0.24
CA VAL A 94 -39.61 11.71 0.65
C VAL A 94 -39.46 10.37 -0.09
N GLY A 95 -40.38 10.00 -0.95
CA GLY A 95 -40.30 8.79 -1.79
C GLY A 95 -39.08 8.86 -2.78
N VAL A 96 -38.91 10.01 -3.42
CA VAL A 96 -37.74 10.22 -4.31
C VAL A 96 -36.43 10.17 -3.51
N LEU A 97 -36.38 10.82 -2.33
CA LEU A 97 -35.20 10.77 -1.45
C LEU A 97 -34.88 9.32 -1.06
N PHE A 98 -35.87 8.53 -0.67
CA PHE A 98 -35.67 7.11 -0.36
C PHE A 98 -35.15 6.33 -1.58
N GLY A 99 -35.76 6.53 -2.74
CA GLY A 99 -35.31 5.89 -3.99
C GLY A 99 -33.88 6.23 -4.36
N THR A 100 -33.46 7.51 -4.21
CA THR A 100 -32.09 7.94 -4.48
C THR A 100 -31.10 7.31 -3.49
N GLN A 101 -31.45 7.20 -2.21
CA GLN A 101 -30.58 6.55 -1.21
C GLN A 101 -30.44 5.04 -1.44
N VAL A 102 -31.52 4.37 -1.86
CA VAL A 102 -31.45 2.95 -2.24
C VAL A 102 -30.55 2.76 -3.46
N LEU A 103 -30.72 3.60 -4.48
CA LEU A 103 -29.84 3.58 -5.68
C LEU A 103 -28.38 3.80 -5.29
N ASP A 104 -28.12 4.82 -4.47
CA ASP A 104 -26.75 5.12 -3.97
C ASP A 104 -26.16 3.92 -3.25
N ALA A 105 -26.90 3.27 -2.35
CA ALA A 105 -26.42 2.11 -1.62
C ALA A 105 -26.00 0.96 -2.56
N PHE A 106 -26.79 0.66 -3.59
CA PHE A 106 -26.44 -0.39 -4.57
C PHE A 106 -25.23 -0.03 -5.41
N VAL A 107 -25.20 1.18 -5.98
CA VAL A 107 -24.12 1.63 -6.86
C VAL A 107 -22.82 1.77 -6.06
N ASN A 108 -22.87 2.32 -4.85
CA ASN A 108 -21.72 2.48 -3.98
C ASN A 108 -21.09 1.14 -3.59
N ASN A 109 -21.91 0.18 -3.17
CA ASN A 109 -21.41 -1.16 -2.83
C ASN A 109 -20.78 -1.86 -4.03
N TYR A 110 -21.40 -1.75 -5.22
CA TYR A 110 -20.83 -2.32 -6.44
C TYR A 110 -19.52 -1.66 -6.84
N ALA A 111 -19.46 -0.32 -6.84
CA ALA A 111 -18.27 0.44 -7.21
C ALA A 111 -17.11 0.19 -6.24
N ASN A 112 -17.38 0.14 -4.93
CA ASN A 112 -16.36 -0.20 -3.92
C ASN A 112 -15.84 -1.62 -4.09
N PHE A 113 -16.74 -2.60 -4.24
CA PHE A 113 -16.35 -4.00 -4.45
C PHE A 113 -15.48 -4.19 -5.69
N GLU A 114 -15.89 -3.60 -6.80
CA GLU A 114 -15.16 -3.72 -8.07
C GLU A 114 -13.82 -2.99 -8.03
N SER A 115 -13.75 -1.82 -7.37
CA SER A 115 -12.50 -1.08 -7.16
C SER A 115 -11.52 -1.84 -6.28
N GLU A 116 -11.99 -2.46 -5.21
CA GLU A 116 -11.18 -3.32 -4.33
C GLU A 116 -10.66 -4.54 -5.08
N LEU A 117 -11.51 -5.18 -5.89
CA LEU A 117 -11.13 -6.32 -6.70
C LEU A 117 -10.03 -5.96 -7.71
N ILE A 118 -10.17 -4.83 -8.43
CA ILE A 118 -9.14 -4.32 -9.33
C ILE A 118 -7.83 -4.07 -8.59
N ALA A 119 -7.88 -3.47 -7.40
CA ALA A 119 -6.68 -3.17 -6.60
C ALA A 119 -5.97 -4.45 -6.14
N ILE A 120 -6.72 -5.46 -5.69
CA ILE A 120 -6.18 -6.78 -5.27
C ILE A 120 -5.56 -7.52 -6.47
N GLU A 121 -6.27 -7.57 -7.60
CA GLU A 121 -5.76 -8.19 -8.83
C GLU A 121 -4.46 -7.52 -9.30
N PHE A 122 -4.43 -6.18 -9.32
CA PHE A 122 -3.24 -5.41 -9.68
C PHE A 122 -2.05 -5.73 -8.79
N VAL A 123 -2.24 -5.73 -7.47
CA VAL A 123 -1.17 -6.04 -6.52
C VAL A 123 -0.75 -7.51 -6.63
N GLY A 124 -1.68 -8.42 -6.87
CA GLY A 124 -1.36 -9.82 -7.16
C GLY A 124 -0.43 -9.96 -8.38
N CYS A 125 -0.74 -9.26 -9.48
CA CYS A 125 0.13 -9.19 -10.66
C CYS A 125 1.51 -8.62 -10.35
N LEU A 126 1.54 -7.53 -9.57
CA LEU A 126 2.79 -6.86 -9.20
C LEU A 126 3.68 -7.77 -8.34
N LYS A 127 3.09 -8.46 -7.36
CA LYS A 127 3.80 -9.44 -6.52
C LYS A 127 4.35 -10.60 -7.35
N SER A 128 3.60 -11.08 -8.35
CA SER A 128 4.07 -12.12 -9.28
C SER A 128 5.27 -11.63 -10.10
N LEU A 129 5.21 -10.41 -10.64
CA LEU A 129 6.34 -9.80 -11.36
C LEU A 129 7.58 -9.62 -10.47
N LEU A 130 7.39 -9.12 -9.24
CA LEU A 130 8.47 -8.96 -8.27
C LEU A 130 9.12 -10.30 -7.93
N TYR A 131 8.31 -11.35 -7.77
CA TYR A 131 8.79 -12.70 -7.50
C TYR A 131 9.63 -13.24 -8.67
N GLU A 132 9.10 -13.19 -9.89
CA GLU A 132 9.83 -13.61 -11.08
C GLU A 132 11.13 -12.84 -11.26
N LYS A 133 11.11 -11.52 -11.04
CA LYS A 133 12.30 -10.67 -11.13
C LYS A 133 13.33 -11.05 -10.07
N THR A 134 12.90 -11.28 -8.82
CA THR A 134 13.79 -11.69 -7.73
C THR A 134 14.52 -12.99 -8.04
N MET A 135 13.82 -13.96 -8.67
CA MET A 135 14.43 -15.24 -9.06
C MET A 135 15.43 -15.13 -10.21
N ARG A 136 15.35 -14.04 -10.98
CA ARG A 136 16.23 -13.81 -12.14
C ARG A 136 17.32 -12.76 -11.90
N LEU A 137 17.37 -12.16 -10.70
CA LEU A 137 18.37 -11.12 -10.38
C LEU A 137 19.79 -11.63 -10.51
N SER A 138 20.65 -10.83 -11.12
CA SER A 138 22.09 -11.07 -11.13
C SER A 138 22.68 -11.01 -9.72
N ALA A 139 23.86 -11.63 -9.52
CA ALA A 139 24.55 -11.58 -8.24
C ALA A 139 24.87 -10.14 -7.81
N GLN A 140 25.27 -9.30 -8.75
CA GLN A 140 25.54 -7.87 -8.51
C GLN A 140 24.27 -7.15 -8.01
N ALA A 141 23.14 -7.32 -8.69
CA ALA A 141 21.87 -6.73 -8.28
C ALA A 141 21.41 -7.18 -6.89
N ARG A 142 21.68 -8.47 -6.53
CA ARG A 142 21.40 -9.00 -5.18
C ARG A 142 22.31 -8.41 -4.10
N MET A 143 23.51 -7.97 -4.43
CA MET A 143 24.40 -7.28 -3.49
C MET A 143 23.99 -5.82 -3.27
N GLU A 144 23.43 -5.15 -4.29
CA GLU A 144 22.94 -3.77 -4.19
C GLU A 144 21.65 -3.65 -3.36
N LYS A 145 20.81 -4.69 -3.37
CA LYS A 145 19.55 -4.71 -2.64
C LYS A 145 19.54 -5.77 -1.54
N SER A 146 19.31 -5.33 -0.32
CA SER A 146 19.17 -6.26 0.80
C SER A 146 17.87 -7.09 0.67
N THR A 147 17.87 -8.28 1.28
CA THR A 147 16.66 -9.10 1.39
C THR A 147 15.51 -8.32 2.06
N GLY A 148 15.84 -7.43 3.02
CA GLY A 148 14.88 -6.55 3.67
C GLY A 148 14.24 -5.55 2.71
N ASP A 149 14.99 -4.98 1.76
CA ASP A 149 14.44 -4.06 0.75
C ASP A 149 13.45 -4.78 -0.17
N ILE A 150 13.79 -5.98 -0.62
CA ILE A 150 12.91 -6.80 -1.47
C ILE A 150 11.63 -7.17 -0.70
N THR A 151 11.76 -7.59 0.56
CA THR A 151 10.61 -7.89 1.43
C THR A 151 9.72 -6.66 1.64
N ASN A 152 10.30 -5.48 1.84
CA ASN A 152 9.55 -4.23 1.96
C ASN A 152 8.79 -3.86 0.68
N MET A 153 9.38 -4.08 -0.50
CA MET A 153 8.67 -3.89 -1.77
C MET A 153 7.50 -4.85 -1.92
N TYR A 154 7.68 -6.10 -1.50
CA TYR A 154 6.65 -7.13 -1.56
C TYR A 154 5.50 -6.91 -0.58
N THR A 155 5.74 -6.24 0.55
CA THR A 155 4.77 -5.94 1.60
C THR A 155 4.33 -4.48 1.56
N SER A 156 5.07 -3.59 2.19
CA SER A 156 4.70 -2.19 2.42
C SER A 156 4.48 -1.38 1.14
N ASP A 157 5.35 -1.56 0.12
CA ASP A 157 5.22 -0.82 -1.13
C ASP A 157 4.03 -1.34 -1.96
N SER A 158 3.83 -2.67 -1.98
CA SER A 158 2.68 -3.29 -2.61
C SER A 158 1.37 -2.83 -1.96
N ASP A 159 1.31 -2.73 -0.62
CA ASP A 159 0.13 -2.25 0.09
C ASP A 159 -0.14 -0.76 -0.19
N SER A 160 0.91 0.06 -0.31
CA SER A 160 0.78 1.47 -0.71
C SER A 160 0.19 1.61 -2.12
N LEU A 161 0.60 0.75 -3.04
CA LEU A 161 0.06 0.71 -4.41
C LEU A 161 -1.37 0.16 -4.47
N LEU A 162 -1.73 -0.79 -3.60
CA LEU A 162 -3.10 -1.28 -3.43
C LEU A 162 -4.03 -0.14 -3.03
N MET A 163 -3.67 0.58 -1.98
CA MET A 163 -4.46 1.72 -1.49
C MET A 163 -4.60 2.80 -2.56
N ALA A 164 -3.53 3.09 -3.31
CA ALA A 164 -3.60 4.05 -4.40
C ALA A 164 -4.55 3.61 -5.50
N ALA A 165 -4.46 2.35 -5.94
CA ALA A 165 -5.36 1.82 -6.96
C ALA A 165 -6.82 1.86 -6.54
N TYR A 166 -7.11 1.59 -5.25
CA TYR A 166 -8.45 1.64 -4.68
C TYR A 166 -9.01 3.07 -4.59
N PHE A 167 -8.21 4.03 -4.09
CA PHE A 167 -8.68 5.39 -3.82
C PHE A 167 -8.40 6.42 -4.92
N VAL A 168 -7.77 6.05 -6.02
CA VAL A 168 -7.35 7.02 -7.06
C VAL A 168 -8.51 7.85 -7.63
N HIS A 169 -9.73 7.30 -7.69
CA HIS A 169 -10.92 8.03 -8.13
C HIS A 169 -11.27 9.20 -7.21
N GLN A 170 -10.96 9.09 -5.92
CA GLN A 170 -11.21 10.18 -4.96
C GLN A 170 -10.36 11.43 -5.26
N LEU A 171 -9.23 11.28 -5.96
CA LEU A 171 -8.34 12.41 -6.29
C LEU A 171 -9.04 13.51 -7.10
N TRP A 172 -9.93 13.13 -8.01
CA TRP A 172 -10.68 14.07 -8.86
C TRP A 172 -12.12 14.28 -8.38
N LEU A 173 -12.70 13.31 -7.68
CA LEU A 173 -14.07 13.41 -7.16
C LEU A 173 -14.18 14.36 -5.96
N LEU A 174 -13.21 14.35 -5.03
CA LEU A 174 -13.24 15.23 -3.87
C LEU A 174 -13.23 16.72 -4.24
N PRO A 175 -12.35 17.21 -5.11
CA PRO A 175 -12.42 18.60 -5.59
C PRO A 175 -13.74 18.92 -6.28
N LEU A 176 -14.24 18.02 -7.12
CA LEU A 176 -15.52 18.19 -7.80
C LEU A 176 -16.67 18.30 -6.79
N GLN A 177 -16.72 17.43 -5.80
CA GLN A 177 -17.73 17.46 -4.75
C GLN A 177 -17.70 18.76 -3.95
N ILE A 178 -16.51 19.23 -3.56
CA ILE A 178 -16.34 20.50 -2.84
C ILE A 178 -16.87 21.67 -3.67
N VAL A 179 -16.57 21.73 -4.96
CA VAL A 179 -17.05 22.79 -5.86
C VAL A 179 -18.57 22.78 -5.95
N ILE A 180 -19.18 21.59 -6.17
CA ILE A 180 -20.64 21.49 -6.29
C ILE A 180 -21.33 21.90 -5.00
N ILE A 181 -20.87 21.42 -3.83
CA ILE A 181 -21.44 21.79 -2.54
C ILE A 181 -21.27 23.29 -2.28
N SER A 182 -20.13 23.89 -2.66
CA SER A 182 -19.89 25.35 -2.53
C SER A 182 -20.87 26.16 -3.37
N ILE A 183 -21.18 25.71 -4.59
CA ILE A 183 -22.20 26.32 -5.46
C ILE A 183 -23.59 26.21 -4.82
N MET A 184 -23.93 25.04 -4.29
CA MET A 184 -25.23 24.83 -3.60
C MET A 184 -25.35 25.72 -2.37
N LEU A 185 -24.29 25.84 -1.55
CA LEU A 185 -24.25 26.75 -0.41
C LEU A 185 -24.43 28.21 -0.82
N PHE A 186 -23.79 28.61 -1.93
CA PHE A 186 -23.96 29.97 -2.46
C PHE A 186 -25.40 30.27 -2.88
N ASN A 187 -26.07 29.30 -3.50
CA ASN A 187 -27.49 29.43 -3.89
C ASN A 187 -28.43 29.57 -2.68
N VAL A 188 -28.08 28.96 -1.53
CA VAL A 188 -28.90 28.99 -0.30
C VAL A 188 -28.58 30.20 0.57
N LEU A 189 -27.29 30.47 0.82
CA LEU A 189 -26.82 31.51 1.75
C LEU A 189 -26.30 32.78 1.07
N ASN A 190 -26.23 32.79 -0.26
CA ASN A 190 -25.64 33.88 -1.03
C ASN A 190 -24.19 34.17 -0.56
N VAL A 191 -23.81 35.44 -0.43
CA VAL A 191 -22.45 35.85 -0.03
C VAL A 191 -22.06 35.31 1.38
N ALA A 192 -23.01 35.04 2.28
CA ALA A 192 -22.74 34.43 3.58
C ALA A 192 -22.14 33.02 3.50
N ALA A 193 -22.30 32.32 2.38
CA ALA A 193 -21.63 31.04 2.13
C ALA A 193 -20.10 31.17 2.18
N PHE A 194 -19.54 32.25 1.64
CA PHE A 194 -18.10 32.49 1.66
C PHE A 194 -17.54 32.69 3.08
N ALA A 195 -18.33 33.28 4.01
CA ALA A 195 -17.95 33.37 5.40
C ALA A 195 -17.81 31.98 6.04
N GLY A 196 -18.77 31.07 5.75
CA GLY A 196 -18.68 29.67 6.18
C GLY A 196 -17.48 28.93 5.60
N ILE A 197 -17.23 29.07 4.30
CA ILE A 197 -16.04 28.49 3.65
C ILE A 197 -14.76 29.07 4.26
N GLY A 198 -14.71 30.38 4.54
CA GLY A 198 -13.58 30.99 5.22
C GLY A 198 -13.30 30.39 6.60
N VAL A 199 -14.35 30.12 7.39
CA VAL A 199 -14.23 29.40 8.67
C VAL A 199 -13.69 28.00 8.49
N ILE A 200 -14.16 27.26 7.47
CA ILE A 200 -13.65 25.91 7.15
C ILE A 200 -12.14 25.98 6.91
N VAL A 201 -11.70 26.87 6.03
CA VAL A 201 -10.27 27.02 5.71
C VAL A 201 -9.46 27.41 6.97
N LEU A 202 -9.97 28.34 7.77
CA LEU A 202 -9.32 28.73 9.03
C LEU A 202 -9.18 27.53 9.97
N MET A 203 -10.25 26.75 10.16
CA MET A 203 -10.24 25.57 11.03
C MET A 203 -9.30 24.48 10.52
N LEU A 204 -9.22 24.28 9.20
CA LEU A 204 -8.26 23.34 8.60
C LEU A 204 -6.81 23.78 8.87
N VAL A 205 -6.52 25.08 8.72
CA VAL A 205 -5.19 25.63 9.03
C VAL A 205 -4.85 25.46 10.50
N LEU A 206 -5.78 25.80 11.41
CA LEU A 206 -5.59 25.60 12.85
C LEU A 206 -5.35 24.13 13.19
N ASN A 207 -6.16 23.24 12.63
CA ASN A 207 -5.99 21.79 12.84
C ASN A 207 -4.65 21.29 12.30
N GLN A 208 -4.15 21.82 11.20
CA GLN A 208 -2.83 21.48 10.66
C GLN A 208 -1.68 21.87 11.62
N PHE A 209 -1.77 23.02 12.28
CA PHE A 209 -0.80 23.40 13.31
C PHE A 209 -0.84 22.46 14.51
N VAL A 210 -2.04 22.13 14.99
CA VAL A 210 -2.24 21.17 16.09
C VAL A 210 -1.71 19.81 15.71
N SER A 211 -2.01 19.31 14.50
CA SER A 211 -1.56 18.02 14.00
C SER A 211 -0.04 17.92 13.90
N LYS A 212 0.65 18.95 13.39
CA LYS A 212 2.12 18.99 13.37
C LYS A 212 2.73 18.81 14.76
N ARG A 213 2.18 19.51 15.76
CA ARG A 213 2.63 19.36 17.16
C ARG A 213 2.31 17.96 17.71
N MET A 214 1.12 17.47 17.43
CA MET A 214 0.68 16.13 17.82
C MET A 214 1.61 15.03 17.26
N PHE A 215 1.98 15.08 15.97
CA PHE A 215 2.92 14.13 15.36
C PHE A 215 4.31 14.21 15.97
N GLY A 216 4.80 15.43 16.31
CA GLY A 216 6.05 15.60 17.04
C GLY A 216 6.02 14.91 18.41
N LEU A 217 4.96 15.16 19.20
CA LEU A 217 4.76 14.55 20.51
C LEU A 217 4.55 13.03 20.42
N GLN A 218 3.87 12.54 19.39
CA GLN A 218 3.72 11.11 19.15
C GLN A 218 5.07 10.41 18.95
N ARG A 219 6.01 11.07 18.23
CA ARG A 219 7.38 10.54 18.07
C ARG A 219 8.11 10.49 19.40
N VAL A 220 8.02 11.56 20.22
CA VAL A 220 8.63 11.61 21.55
C VAL A 220 8.06 10.49 22.44
N TYR A 221 6.75 10.34 22.49
CA TYR A 221 6.08 9.27 23.23
C TYR A 221 6.54 7.88 22.78
N ARG A 222 6.62 7.63 21.44
CA ARG A 222 7.14 6.34 20.93
C ARG A 222 8.55 6.07 21.42
N ASN A 223 9.44 7.04 21.33
CA ASN A 223 10.81 6.88 21.78
C ASN A 223 10.90 6.56 23.28
N SER A 224 10.10 7.23 24.12
CA SER A 224 10.05 6.96 25.57
C SER A 224 9.47 5.56 25.86
N LYS A 225 8.47 5.12 25.10
CA LYS A 225 7.94 3.75 25.15
C LYS A 225 9.00 2.72 24.77
N ASP A 226 9.73 2.95 23.68
CA ASP A 226 10.79 2.05 23.21
C ASP A 226 11.95 1.97 24.20
N ASP A 227 12.32 3.08 24.83
CA ASP A 227 13.35 3.11 25.91
C ASP A 227 12.92 2.26 27.10
N ARG A 228 11.67 2.41 27.57
CA ARG A 228 11.14 1.54 28.62
C ARG A 228 11.12 0.07 28.18
N MET A 229 10.67 -0.23 26.96
CA MET A 229 10.60 -1.61 26.47
C MET A 229 11.99 -2.25 26.34
N LYS A 230 13.03 -1.48 25.96
CA LYS A 230 14.41 -1.97 25.96
C LYS A 230 14.84 -2.39 27.37
N LYS A 231 14.60 -1.54 28.38
CA LYS A 231 14.93 -1.86 29.80
C LYS A 231 14.20 -3.10 30.29
N VAL A 232 12.90 -3.22 29.97
CA VAL A 232 12.10 -4.42 30.34
C VAL A 232 12.66 -5.66 29.65
N THR A 233 12.98 -5.60 28.36
CA THR A 233 13.54 -6.72 27.60
C THR A 233 14.91 -7.13 28.14
N GLU A 234 15.76 -6.16 28.52
CA GLU A 234 17.06 -6.43 29.16
C GLU A 234 16.91 -7.24 30.46
N VAL A 235 15.98 -6.82 31.31
CA VAL A 235 15.67 -7.53 32.56
C VAL A 235 15.19 -8.96 32.29
N PHE A 236 14.26 -9.16 31.36
CA PHE A 236 13.75 -10.49 31.04
C PHE A 236 14.81 -11.39 30.39
N LYS A 237 15.68 -10.86 29.53
CA LYS A 237 16.80 -11.64 28.98
C LYS A 237 17.80 -12.08 30.05
N ALA A 238 17.98 -11.28 31.11
CA ALA A 238 18.91 -11.54 32.19
C ALA A 238 18.21 -11.94 33.52
N ILE A 239 16.96 -12.44 33.44
CA ILE A 239 16.12 -12.64 34.62
C ILE A 239 16.78 -13.50 35.72
N ASN A 240 17.50 -14.55 35.33
CA ASN A 240 18.20 -15.40 36.27
C ASN A 240 19.28 -14.62 37.03
N ILE A 241 20.03 -13.73 36.36
CA ILE A 241 21.07 -12.91 36.99
C ILE A 241 20.44 -11.91 37.96
N VAL A 242 19.34 -11.28 37.57
CA VAL A 242 18.58 -10.33 38.40
C VAL A 242 18.09 -11.04 39.68
N LYS A 243 17.53 -12.26 39.55
CA LYS A 243 17.02 -13.06 40.63
C LYS A 243 18.13 -13.51 41.58
N PHE A 244 19.25 -14.04 41.06
CA PHE A 244 20.36 -14.53 41.90
C PHE A 244 21.04 -13.42 42.70
N ASN A 245 21.01 -12.16 42.19
CA ASN A 245 21.62 -11.02 42.86
C ASN A 245 20.60 -10.19 43.67
N ALA A 246 19.32 -10.59 43.73
CA ALA A 246 18.23 -9.84 44.37
C ALA A 246 18.15 -8.35 43.92
N TRP A 247 18.26 -8.12 42.61
CA TRP A 247 18.25 -6.77 42.04
C TRP A 247 16.86 -6.33 41.56
N GLU A 248 15.79 -7.02 41.91
CA GLU A 248 14.43 -6.77 41.47
C GLU A 248 13.98 -5.31 41.74
N GLU A 249 14.19 -4.85 42.97
CA GLU A 249 13.80 -3.50 43.39
C GLU A 249 14.51 -2.42 42.55
N LYS A 250 15.82 -2.56 42.33
CA LYS A 250 16.63 -1.63 41.57
C LYS A 250 16.20 -1.53 40.08
N PHE A 251 15.87 -2.66 39.49
CA PHE A 251 15.38 -2.65 38.09
C PHE A 251 13.94 -2.20 38.01
N THR A 252 13.09 -2.47 39.00
CA THR A 252 11.73 -1.95 39.09
C THR A 252 11.75 -0.42 39.14
N GLU A 253 12.57 0.18 40.00
CA GLU A 253 12.73 1.63 40.10
C GLU A 253 13.11 2.24 38.75
N ARG A 254 14.11 1.65 38.05
CA ARG A 254 14.54 2.12 36.70
C ARG A 254 13.43 2.04 35.66
N ILE A 255 12.58 0.99 35.72
CA ILE A 255 11.46 0.82 34.79
C ILE A 255 10.35 1.82 35.13
N GLU A 256 10.10 2.06 36.44
CA GLU A 256 9.11 3.05 36.90
C GLU A 256 9.49 4.49 36.53
N GLU A 257 10.77 4.86 36.64
CA GLU A 257 11.26 6.15 36.15
C GLU A 257 11.01 6.32 34.63
N ALA A 258 11.36 5.29 33.84
CA ALA A 258 11.09 5.31 32.40
C ALA A 258 9.59 5.37 32.10
N ARG A 259 8.76 4.69 32.90
CA ARG A 259 7.30 4.73 32.80
C ARG A 259 6.72 6.10 33.15
N ALA A 260 7.23 6.74 34.20
CA ALA A 260 6.80 8.09 34.56
C ALA A 260 7.07 9.10 33.42
N LYS A 261 8.24 8.99 32.78
CA LYS A 261 8.57 9.79 31.60
C LYS A 261 7.61 9.50 30.43
N GLU A 262 7.39 8.23 30.11
CA GLU A 262 6.47 7.79 29.06
C GLU A 262 5.05 8.35 29.30
N LEU A 263 4.55 8.28 30.55
CA LEU A 263 3.23 8.79 30.91
C LEU A 263 3.10 10.30 30.73
N LYS A 264 4.14 11.07 31.05
CA LYS A 264 4.19 12.52 30.82
C LYS A 264 4.12 12.84 29.32
N ASP A 265 4.88 12.12 28.48
CA ASP A 265 4.89 12.30 27.05
C ASP A 265 3.54 11.89 26.42
N LEU A 266 2.95 10.80 26.92
CA LEU A 266 1.60 10.35 26.55
C LEU A 266 0.54 11.40 26.88
N LEU A 267 0.61 12.02 28.08
CA LEU A 267 -0.32 13.06 28.49
C LEU A 267 -0.35 14.21 27.49
N TRP A 268 0.82 14.74 27.13
CA TRP A 268 0.88 15.85 26.16
C TRP A 268 0.40 15.43 24.78
N PHE A 269 0.76 14.24 24.31
CA PHE A 269 0.21 13.70 23.07
C PHE A 269 -1.32 13.62 23.11
N ARG A 270 -1.91 13.15 24.23
CA ARG A 270 -3.36 13.05 24.42
C ARG A 270 -4.06 14.40 24.47
N VAL A 271 -3.45 15.40 25.14
CA VAL A 271 -3.98 16.77 25.17
C VAL A 271 -4.11 17.34 23.75
N TYR A 272 -3.05 17.26 22.94
CA TYR A 272 -3.11 17.76 21.56
C TYR A 272 -4.07 16.94 20.68
N THR A 273 -4.17 15.63 20.90
CA THR A 273 -5.19 14.79 20.24
C THR A 273 -6.59 15.27 20.60
N SER A 274 -6.86 15.54 21.88
CA SER A 274 -8.16 16.05 22.33
C SER A 274 -8.49 17.42 21.73
N ILE A 275 -7.51 18.33 21.67
CA ILE A 275 -7.70 19.63 21.01
C ILE A 275 -8.06 19.45 19.53
N SER A 276 -7.36 18.57 18.82
CA SER A 276 -7.68 18.26 17.41
C SER A 276 -9.10 17.72 17.25
N ILE A 277 -9.53 16.82 18.14
CA ILE A 277 -10.89 16.27 18.13
C ILE A 277 -11.92 17.38 18.38
N VAL A 278 -11.72 18.24 19.37
CA VAL A 278 -12.64 19.35 19.67
C VAL A 278 -12.74 20.32 18.50
N LEU A 279 -11.63 20.70 17.87
CA LEU A 279 -11.63 21.56 16.68
C LEU A 279 -12.43 20.91 15.55
N MET A 280 -12.26 19.61 15.35
CA MET A 280 -12.92 18.86 14.28
C MET A 280 -14.43 18.70 14.51
N TRP A 281 -14.85 18.35 15.72
CA TRP A 281 -16.27 18.20 16.06
C TRP A 281 -16.99 19.52 16.30
N GLY A 282 -16.26 20.55 16.72
CA GLY A 282 -16.79 21.91 16.87
C GLY A 282 -16.96 22.68 15.56
N MET A 283 -16.30 22.22 14.49
CA MET A 283 -16.30 22.90 13.18
C MET A 283 -17.70 23.24 12.64
N PRO A 284 -18.70 22.32 12.63
CA PRO A 284 -20.05 22.64 12.15
C PRO A 284 -20.72 23.78 12.92
N VAL A 285 -20.49 23.83 14.22
CA VAL A 285 -21.07 24.87 15.10
C VAL A 285 -20.48 26.25 14.75
N PHE A 286 -19.15 26.34 14.62
CA PHE A 286 -18.49 27.60 14.25
C PHE A 286 -18.88 28.08 12.85
N ILE A 287 -18.97 27.15 11.89
CA ILE A 287 -19.38 27.47 10.51
C ILE A 287 -20.82 28.01 10.52
N SER A 288 -21.75 27.32 11.19
CA SER A 288 -23.14 27.75 11.28
C SER A 288 -23.29 29.08 11.97
N MET A 289 -22.60 29.30 13.10
CA MET A 289 -22.63 30.56 13.85
C MET A 289 -22.18 31.73 12.99
N VAL A 290 -21.04 31.62 12.30
CA VAL A 290 -20.49 32.73 11.50
C VAL A 290 -21.33 32.93 10.23
N SER A 291 -21.76 31.85 9.54
CA SER A 291 -22.55 31.96 8.32
C SER A 291 -23.93 32.53 8.57
N PHE A 292 -24.63 32.06 9.63
CA PHE A 292 -25.96 32.58 9.97
C PHE A 292 -25.89 33.97 10.56
N GLY A 293 -24.85 34.29 11.37
CA GLY A 293 -24.59 35.64 11.83
C GLY A 293 -24.39 36.60 10.66
N MET A 294 -23.57 36.22 9.66
CA MET A 294 -23.37 37.01 8.43
C MET A 294 -24.69 37.22 7.67
N TYR A 295 -25.48 36.14 7.51
CA TYR A 295 -26.74 36.15 6.78
C TYR A 295 -27.78 37.02 7.41
N SER A 296 -27.97 36.89 8.75
CA SER A 296 -29.02 37.62 9.51
C SER A 296 -28.62 39.04 9.84
N VAL A 297 -27.39 39.29 10.37
CA VAL A 297 -26.97 40.57 10.88
C VAL A 297 -26.46 41.49 9.77
N VAL A 298 -25.63 40.97 8.87
CA VAL A 298 -24.97 41.79 7.84
C VAL A 298 -25.87 41.91 6.58
N LEU A 299 -26.40 40.79 6.09
CA LEU A 299 -27.26 40.80 4.90
C LEU A 299 -28.72 41.16 5.23
N LYS A 300 -29.09 41.23 6.53
CA LYS A 300 -30.44 41.55 7.02
C LYS A 300 -31.54 40.70 6.37
N ARG A 301 -31.23 39.43 6.10
CA ARG A 301 -32.20 38.49 5.55
C ARG A 301 -32.78 37.61 6.65
N GLU A 302 -34.07 37.28 6.51
CA GLU A 302 -34.75 36.38 7.44
C GLU A 302 -34.24 34.94 7.29
N LEU A 303 -33.93 34.29 8.40
CA LEU A 303 -33.55 32.88 8.45
C LEU A 303 -34.83 32.05 8.51
N THR A 304 -35.15 31.40 7.39
CA THR A 304 -36.24 30.42 7.35
C THR A 304 -35.72 29.07 7.86
N PRO A 305 -36.59 28.22 8.45
CA PRO A 305 -36.21 26.86 8.85
C PRO A 305 -35.58 26.04 7.69
N ALA A 306 -36.14 26.18 6.48
CA ALA A 306 -35.64 25.51 5.28
C ALA A 306 -34.19 25.92 4.98
N THR A 307 -33.89 27.22 5.03
CA THR A 307 -32.51 27.73 4.81
C THR A 307 -31.54 27.21 5.85
N VAL A 308 -31.95 27.19 7.15
CA VAL A 308 -31.09 26.72 8.24
C VAL A 308 -30.76 25.23 8.11
N PHE A 309 -31.78 24.38 7.98
CA PHE A 309 -31.54 22.93 7.91
C PHE A 309 -30.79 22.51 6.65
N THR A 310 -31.11 23.11 5.51
CA THR A 310 -30.38 22.85 4.24
C THR A 310 -28.91 23.26 4.32
N SER A 311 -28.63 24.42 4.90
CA SER A 311 -27.27 24.91 5.06
C SER A 311 -26.45 24.02 6.00
N ILE A 312 -27.03 23.60 7.13
CA ILE A 312 -26.36 22.68 8.06
C ILE A 312 -26.04 21.34 7.36
N ALA A 313 -26.98 20.79 6.60
CA ALA A 313 -26.77 19.55 5.84
C ALA A 313 -25.62 19.71 4.82
N LEU A 314 -25.61 20.81 4.06
CA LEU A 314 -24.53 21.12 3.11
C LEU A 314 -23.18 21.32 3.79
N PHE A 315 -23.11 22.00 4.94
CA PHE A 315 -21.86 22.17 5.70
C PHE A 315 -21.33 20.82 6.22
N GLN A 316 -22.22 19.91 6.66
CA GLN A 316 -21.82 18.57 7.07
C GLN A 316 -21.24 17.77 5.90
N MET A 317 -21.81 17.90 4.71
CA MET A 317 -21.35 17.19 3.50
C MET A 317 -19.97 17.69 3.01
N VAL A 318 -19.63 18.97 3.21
CA VAL A 318 -18.30 19.50 2.84
C VAL A 318 -17.17 18.97 3.72
N GLN A 319 -17.45 18.66 4.99
CA GLN A 319 -16.41 18.28 5.95
C GLN A 319 -15.68 16.98 5.58
N GLY A 320 -16.41 15.96 5.12
CA GLY A 320 -15.85 14.68 4.71
C GLY A 320 -14.76 14.84 3.65
N PRO A 321 -15.07 15.38 2.47
CA PRO A 321 -14.11 15.66 1.41
C PRO A 321 -12.90 16.46 1.85
N LEU A 322 -13.10 17.54 2.60
CA LEU A 322 -12.01 18.41 3.07
C LEU A 322 -11.04 17.70 4.02
N ARG A 323 -11.54 16.80 4.85
CA ARG A 323 -10.69 15.98 5.73
C ARG A 323 -9.91 14.96 4.94
N PHE A 324 -10.58 14.28 4.02
CA PHE A 324 -10.00 13.16 3.29
C PHE A 324 -8.97 13.57 2.22
N ILE A 325 -9.05 14.84 1.72
CA ILE A 325 -8.11 15.32 0.69
C ILE A 325 -6.64 15.28 1.14
N THR A 326 -6.38 15.56 2.42
CA THR A 326 -5.02 15.51 2.99
C THR A 326 -4.48 14.08 3.03
N ASP A 327 -5.34 13.12 3.39
CA ASP A 327 -4.98 11.70 3.47
C ASP A 327 -4.71 11.15 2.08
N ILE A 328 -5.54 11.51 1.08
CA ILE A 328 -5.35 11.13 -0.32
C ILE A 328 -4.03 11.67 -0.88
N ILE A 329 -3.71 12.94 -0.63
CA ILE A 329 -2.44 13.53 -1.10
C ILE A 329 -1.25 12.76 -0.49
N THR A 330 -1.29 12.49 0.80
CA THR A 330 -0.22 11.74 1.49
C THR A 330 -0.07 10.34 0.93
N MET A 331 -1.18 9.65 0.71
CA MET A 331 -1.22 8.31 0.14
C MET A 331 -0.69 8.29 -1.30
N MET A 332 -1.03 9.28 -2.13
CA MET A 332 -0.51 9.40 -3.49
C MET A 332 1.00 9.64 -3.53
N ILE A 333 1.53 10.44 -2.59
CA ILE A 333 2.98 10.65 -2.46
C ILE A 333 3.68 9.35 -2.07
N GLN A 334 3.16 8.60 -1.09
CA GLN A 334 3.72 7.31 -0.68
C GLN A 334 3.69 6.30 -1.83
N SER A 335 2.58 6.23 -2.55
CA SER A 335 2.44 5.33 -3.70
C SER A 335 3.35 5.69 -4.86
N LYS A 336 3.60 7.00 -5.09
CA LYS A 336 4.58 7.44 -6.09
C LYS A 336 5.96 6.94 -5.74
N VAL A 337 6.39 7.09 -4.48
CA VAL A 337 7.69 6.60 -4.00
C VAL A 337 7.78 5.07 -4.11
N ALA A 338 6.71 4.35 -3.75
CA ALA A 338 6.65 2.90 -3.89
C ALA A 338 6.75 2.47 -5.37
N LEU A 339 6.04 3.16 -6.26
CA LEU A 339 6.08 2.89 -7.70
C LEU A 339 7.48 3.13 -8.29
N GLU A 340 8.15 4.21 -7.89
CA GLU A 340 9.52 4.52 -8.32
C GLU A 340 10.50 3.44 -7.87
N ARG A 341 10.40 2.97 -6.60
CA ARG A 341 11.24 1.89 -6.06
C ARG A 341 11.01 0.56 -6.80
N VAL A 342 9.75 0.20 -7.01
CA VAL A 342 9.41 -1.03 -7.74
C VAL A 342 9.86 -0.93 -9.19
N SER A 343 9.67 0.21 -9.85
CA SER A 343 10.12 0.41 -11.24
C SER A 343 11.65 0.29 -11.36
N ALA A 344 12.40 0.93 -10.46
CA ALA A 344 13.86 0.81 -10.42
C ALA A 344 14.34 -0.63 -10.19
N PHE A 345 13.64 -1.39 -9.30
CA PHE A 345 13.93 -2.79 -9.08
C PHE A 345 13.68 -3.64 -10.34
N MET A 346 12.61 -3.37 -11.08
CA MET A 346 12.30 -4.09 -12.31
C MET A 346 13.31 -3.83 -13.44
N GLU A 347 14.05 -2.71 -13.40
CA GLU A 347 15.10 -2.36 -14.35
C GLU A 347 16.48 -2.96 -14.01
N MET A 348 16.64 -3.53 -12.79
CA MET A 348 17.92 -4.12 -12.38
C MET A 348 18.32 -5.29 -13.28
N SER A 349 19.65 -5.53 -13.35
CA SER A 349 20.25 -6.58 -14.19
C SER A 349 19.78 -7.99 -13.79
N GLU A 350 19.56 -8.83 -14.79
CA GLU A 350 19.18 -10.22 -14.64
C GLU A 350 20.34 -11.14 -15.01
N ILE A 351 20.31 -12.38 -14.50
CA ILE A 351 21.24 -13.42 -14.89
C ILE A 351 21.13 -13.67 -16.41
N GLN A 352 22.24 -13.66 -17.08
CA GLN A 352 22.30 -13.94 -18.52
C GLN A 352 21.92 -15.40 -18.76
N ARG A 353 20.91 -15.64 -19.62
CA ARG A 353 20.41 -16.99 -19.90
C ARG A 353 21.43 -17.91 -20.55
N ASP A 354 22.42 -17.33 -21.25
CA ASP A 354 23.45 -18.05 -22.02
C ASP A 354 24.77 -18.22 -21.25
N ASN A 355 24.78 -17.93 -19.94
CA ASN A 355 25.99 -18.11 -19.12
C ASN A 355 26.42 -19.56 -19.05
N VAL A 356 25.48 -20.50 -19.00
CA VAL A 356 25.75 -21.94 -18.93
C VAL A 356 24.94 -22.66 -20.00
N LEU A 357 25.65 -23.42 -20.86
CA LEU A 357 25.05 -24.29 -21.85
C LEU A 357 24.50 -25.53 -21.15
N THR A 358 23.25 -25.85 -21.41
CA THR A 358 22.61 -27.07 -20.92
C THR A 358 22.61 -28.17 -21.97
N ILE A 359 22.12 -29.34 -21.60
CA ILE A 359 22.03 -30.51 -22.48
C ILE A 359 21.22 -30.26 -23.77
N ASP A 360 20.31 -29.28 -23.74
CA ASP A 360 19.45 -28.93 -24.89
C ASP A 360 20.14 -27.94 -25.86
N ALA A 361 21.36 -27.49 -25.56
CA ALA A 361 22.10 -26.55 -26.41
C ALA A 361 22.61 -27.28 -27.67
N PRO A 362 22.60 -26.65 -28.85
CA PRO A 362 23.06 -27.29 -30.11
C PRO A 362 24.52 -27.81 -30.06
N CYS A 363 25.36 -27.16 -29.23
CA CYS A 363 26.77 -27.54 -29.03
C CYS A 363 26.95 -28.69 -28.01
N ALA A 364 25.89 -29.11 -27.32
CA ALA A 364 25.96 -30.14 -26.27
C ALA A 364 26.31 -31.54 -26.81
N GLU A 365 26.00 -31.84 -28.09
CA GLU A 365 26.24 -33.18 -28.69
C GLU A 365 27.70 -33.62 -28.61
N GLU A 366 28.64 -32.70 -28.76
CA GLU A 366 30.06 -33.00 -28.69
C GLU A 366 30.49 -33.43 -27.28
N TYR A 367 30.01 -32.74 -26.26
CA TYR A 367 30.28 -33.07 -24.85
C TYR A 367 29.61 -34.38 -24.45
N ILE A 368 28.39 -34.65 -24.94
CA ILE A 368 27.68 -35.90 -24.70
C ILE A 368 28.44 -37.10 -25.31
N LYS A 369 28.96 -36.97 -26.55
CA LYS A 369 29.76 -38.01 -27.21
C LYS A 369 31.07 -38.32 -26.47
N GLN A 370 31.65 -37.32 -25.82
CA GLN A 370 32.88 -37.45 -25.02
C GLN A 370 32.62 -37.87 -23.56
N ASN A 371 31.35 -38.13 -23.18
CA ASN A 371 30.93 -38.44 -21.81
C ASN A 371 31.31 -37.39 -20.78
N VAL A 372 31.33 -36.12 -21.22
CA VAL A 372 31.65 -34.93 -20.36
C VAL A 372 30.38 -34.41 -19.78
N VAL A 373 30.34 -34.21 -18.44
CA VAL A 373 29.18 -33.68 -17.71
C VAL A 373 29.37 -32.20 -17.31
N VAL A 374 30.60 -31.76 -17.14
CA VAL A 374 30.93 -30.34 -16.92
C VAL A 374 32.13 -29.97 -17.76
N ALA A 375 32.03 -28.92 -18.54
CA ALA A 375 33.15 -28.33 -19.26
C ALA A 375 33.18 -26.81 -19.07
N VAL A 376 34.37 -26.28 -18.85
CA VAL A 376 34.68 -24.85 -18.91
C VAL A 376 35.85 -24.68 -19.84
N GLU A 377 35.72 -23.88 -20.87
CA GLU A 377 36.73 -23.71 -21.89
C GLU A 377 37.09 -22.21 -22.01
N ASN A 378 38.34 -21.87 -21.64
CA ASN A 378 38.93 -20.53 -21.67
C ASN A 378 38.03 -19.42 -21.13
N ALA A 379 37.31 -19.72 -20.01
CA ALA A 379 36.28 -18.83 -19.49
C ALA A 379 36.85 -17.88 -18.42
N ASN A 380 36.37 -16.63 -18.51
CA ASN A 380 36.66 -15.56 -17.56
C ASN A 380 35.35 -15.16 -16.83
N PHE A 381 35.44 -15.05 -15.51
CA PHE A 381 34.25 -14.73 -14.69
C PHE A 381 34.50 -13.59 -13.73
N GLY A 382 33.52 -12.72 -13.52
CA GLY A 382 33.46 -11.65 -12.54
C GLY A 382 32.17 -11.67 -11.74
N TRP A 383 32.13 -10.91 -10.64
CA TRP A 383 30.92 -10.62 -9.90
C TRP A 383 30.17 -9.39 -10.46
N ASP A 384 30.90 -8.59 -11.26
CA ASP A 384 30.42 -7.41 -11.98
C ASP A 384 30.96 -7.43 -13.42
N ASP A 385 30.51 -6.47 -14.25
CA ASP A 385 30.94 -6.34 -15.65
C ASP A 385 32.36 -5.76 -15.79
N GLU A 386 32.90 -5.17 -14.72
CA GLU A 386 34.18 -4.45 -14.77
C GLU A 386 35.38 -5.28 -14.27
N SER A 387 35.13 -6.22 -13.33
CA SER A 387 36.21 -6.97 -12.67
C SER A 387 36.21 -8.44 -13.01
N THR A 388 37.36 -8.98 -13.40
CA THR A 388 37.57 -10.40 -13.65
C THR A 388 38.24 -11.07 -12.46
N LEU A 389 37.54 -11.96 -11.77
CA LEU A 389 38.01 -12.70 -10.60
C LEU A 389 38.68 -14.03 -11.01
N LEU A 390 38.01 -14.81 -11.83
CA LEU A 390 38.49 -16.09 -12.34
C LEU A 390 38.94 -15.89 -13.78
N ARG A 391 40.17 -16.26 -14.11
CA ARG A 391 40.76 -16.02 -15.41
C ARG A 391 41.23 -17.31 -16.06
N GLU A 392 40.94 -17.46 -17.35
CA GLU A 392 41.39 -18.57 -18.21
C GLU A 392 41.06 -19.96 -17.60
N VAL A 393 39.87 -20.08 -17.03
CA VAL A 393 39.45 -21.34 -16.39
C VAL A 393 39.23 -22.40 -17.46
N ASN A 394 39.95 -23.52 -17.32
CA ASN A 394 39.79 -24.71 -18.16
C ASN A 394 39.53 -25.92 -17.27
N LEU A 395 38.40 -26.60 -17.47
CA LEU A 395 37.97 -27.73 -16.66
C LEU A 395 37.15 -28.67 -17.52
N LYS A 396 37.44 -29.99 -17.46
CA LYS A 396 36.57 -31.03 -18.05
C LYS A 396 36.36 -32.14 -17.02
N VAL A 397 35.12 -32.46 -16.73
CA VAL A 397 34.71 -33.52 -15.80
C VAL A 397 33.83 -34.52 -16.56
N LYS A 398 34.15 -35.78 -16.45
CA LYS A 398 33.39 -36.88 -17.08
C LYS A 398 32.41 -37.51 -16.08
N THR A 399 31.48 -38.29 -16.61
CA THR A 399 30.56 -39.07 -15.77
C THR A 399 31.34 -40.03 -14.89
N GLY A 400 31.10 -39.98 -13.56
CA GLY A 400 31.75 -40.82 -12.58
C GLY A 400 33.05 -40.25 -12.00
N ASP A 401 33.53 -39.14 -12.50
CA ASP A 401 34.71 -38.48 -11.94
C ASP A 401 34.43 -37.86 -10.55
N PHE A 402 35.45 -37.87 -9.71
CA PHE A 402 35.49 -37.16 -8.42
C PHE A 402 36.52 -36.05 -8.50
N LEU A 403 36.04 -34.78 -8.49
CA LEU A 403 36.89 -33.63 -8.58
C LEU A 403 37.01 -32.93 -7.21
N VAL A 404 38.23 -32.67 -6.77
CA VAL A 404 38.50 -31.91 -5.54
C VAL A 404 39.09 -30.55 -5.89
N VAL A 405 38.40 -29.48 -5.45
CA VAL A 405 38.90 -28.09 -5.59
C VAL A 405 39.45 -27.64 -4.24
N HIS A 406 40.76 -27.44 -4.14
CA HIS A 406 41.46 -27.02 -2.93
C HIS A 406 42.22 -25.72 -3.11
N GLY A 407 42.52 -25.05 -2.00
CA GLY A 407 43.27 -23.78 -2.01
C GLY A 407 43.02 -22.99 -0.73
N THR A 408 43.73 -21.87 -0.58
CA THR A 408 43.64 -20.97 0.57
C THR A 408 42.24 -20.31 0.65
N VAL A 409 41.89 -19.75 1.81
CA VAL A 409 40.65 -18.98 1.96
C VAL A 409 40.75 -17.74 1.04
N GLY A 410 39.67 -17.48 0.31
CA GLY A 410 39.60 -16.34 -0.63
C GLY A 410 40.13 -16.59 -2.04
N CYS A 411 40.67 -17.79 -2.37
CA CYS A 411 41.16 -18.10 -3.71
C CYS A 411 40.11 -18.35 -4.80
N GLY A 412 38.81 -18.20 -4.51
CA GLY A 412 37.74 -18.29 -5.51
C GLY A 412 37.07 -19.67 -5.64
N LYS A 413 37.24 -20.62 -4.70
CA LYS A 413 36.58 -21.94 -4.76
C LYS A 413 35.07 -21.87 -4.85
N SER A 414 34.44 -21.09 -4.00
CA SER A 414 32.98 -20.87 -4.02
C SER A 414 32.55 -20.10 -5.27
N SER A 415 33.38 -19.17 -5.76
CA SER A 415 33.14 -18.43 -7.00
C SER A 415 33.14 -19.37 -8.21
N LEU A 416 34.02 -20.40 -8.23
CA LEU A 416 33.98 -21.41 -9.30
C LEU A 416 32.65 -22.19 -9.29
N CYS A 417 32.15 -22.58 -8.11
CA CYS A 417 30.83 -23.22 -8.01
C CYS A 417 29.72 -22.28 -8.50
N SER A 418 29.76 -21.00 -8.11
CA SER A 418 28.78 -20.01 -8.57
C SER A 418 28.86 -19.77 -10.08
N ALA A 419 30.05 -19.81 -10.67
CA ALA A 419 30.24 -19.72 -12.13
C ALA A 419 29.61 -20.91 -12.86
N LEU A 420 29.77 -22.13 -12.34
CA LEU A 420 29.15 -23.34 -12.88
C LEU A 420 27.61 -23.34 -12.74
N LEU A 421 27.08 -22.66 -11.72
CA LEU A 421 25.65 -22.46 -11.54
C LEU A 421 25.08 -21.31 -12.39
N GLY A 422 25.94 -20.56 -13.09
CA GLY A 422 25.55 -19.43 -13.93
C GLY A 422 25.27 -18.13 -13.16
N GLU A 423 25.66 -18.04 -11.88
CA GLU A 423 25.42 -16.86 -11.04
C GLU A 423 26.44 -15.74 -11.25
N MET A 424 27.63 -16.04 -11.78
CA MET A 424 28.64 -15.05 -12.11
C MET A 424 28.48 -14.51 -13.53
N VAL A 425 28.94 -13.29 -13.76
CA VAL A 425 29.02 -12.72 -15.10
C VAL A 425 30.15 -13.43 -15.85
N LYS A 426 29.83 -14.00 -17.00
CA LYS A 426 30.79 -14.60 -17.92
C LYS A 426 31.22 -13.54 -18.93
N HIS A 427 32.52 -13.17 -18.89
CA HIS A 427 33.09 -12.20 -19.83
C HIS A 427 33.46 -12.88 -21.15
N ASP A 428 34.08 -14.06 -21.08
CA ASP A 428 34.53 -14.83 -22.23
C ASP A 428 34.44 -16.33 -21.98
N GLY A 429 34.59 -17.13 -23.06
CA GLY A 429 34.64 -18.59 -23.01
C GLY A 429 33.27 -19.27 -22.98
N SER A 430 33.30 -20.58 -22.76
CA SER A 430 32.10 -21.38 -22.68
C SER A 430 32.03 -22.20 -21.39
N VAL A 431 30.81 -22.38 -20.90
CA VAL A 431 30.50 -23.24 -19.74
C VAL A 431 29.39 -24.22 -20.17
N TYR A 432 29.61 -25.51 -19.99
CA TYR A 432 28.63 -26.54 -20.22
C TYR A 432 28.38 -27.34 -18.94
N VAL A 433 27.11 -27.53 -18.60
CA VAL A 433 26.68 -28.38 -17.49
C VAL A 433 25.55 -29.29 -17.99
N GLY A 434 25.88 -30.55 -18.20
CA GLY A 434 24.98 -31.56 -18.75
C GLY A 434 24.31 -32.37 -17.66
N GLY A 435 23.13 -31.97 -17.22
CA GLY A 435 22.34 -32.75 -16.28
C GLY A 435 21.74 -31.93 -15.11
N ARG A 436 21.15 -32.63 -14.15
CA ARG A 436 20.61 -32.02 -12.95
C ARG A 436 21.73 -31.72 -11.95
N VAL A 437 21.78 -30.50 -11.49
CA VAL A 437 22.76 -30.07 -10.51
C VAL A 437 22.13 -30.08 -9.11
N ALA A 438 22.82 -30.74 -8.15
CA ALA A 438 22.53 -30.59 -6.73
C ALA A 438 23.67 -29.79 -6.08
N TYR A 439 23.33 -28.70 -5.41
CA TYR A 439 24.29 -27.83 -4.75
C TYR A 439 24.03 -27.78 -3.24
N CYS A 440 25.06 -28.09 -2.45
CA CYS A 440 25.02 -27.95 -0.99
C CYS A 440 25.86 -26.73 -0.61
N SER A 441 25.20 -25.68 -0.12
CA SER A 441 25.87 -24.46 0.31
C SER A 441 26.64 -24.66 1.63
N GLN A 442 27.66 -23.82 1.89
CA GLN A 442 28.40 -23.82 3.13
C GLN A 442 27.53 -23.46 4.35
N GLN A 443 26.55 -22.58 4.15
CA GLN A 443 25.51 -22.33 5.15
C GLN A 443 24.33 -23.26 4.87
N ALA A 444 24.06 -24.13 5.84
CA ALA A 444 22.90 -25.01 5.74
C ALA A 444 21.60 -24.20 5.82
N TRP A 445 20.70 -24.48 4.86
CA TRP A 445 19.35 -23.94 4.88
C TRP A 445 18.36 -25.08 5.12
N ILE A 446 17.61 -24.98 6.22
CA ILE A 446 16.60 -25.96 6.60
C ILE A 446 15.25 -25.21 6.63
N PRO A 447 14.27 -25.61 5.81
CA PRO A 447 12.92 -25.03 5.90
C PRO A 447 12.29 -25.35 7.24
N GLU A 448 11.63 -24.38 7.87
CA GLU A 448 11.04 -24.54 9.22
C GLU A 448 9.90 -25.57 9.30
N HIS A 449 9.38 -26.06 8.16
CA HIS A 449 8.19 -26.91 8.11
C HIS A 449 8.41 -28.33 7.59
N ASP A 450 9.61 -28.72 7.14
CA ASP A 450 9.85 -30.02 6.48
C ASP A 450 10.70 -31.02 7.34
N CYS A 451 10.79 -30.80 8.63
CA CYS A 451 11.46 -31.72 9.56
C CYS A 451 10.47 -32.54 10.39
N ALA A 452 9.37 -33.01 9.78
CA ALA A 452 8.42 -33.95 10.43
C ALA A 452 8.51 -35.33 9.80
#